data_c5aeb94f9e48fcbe206aa1a703c49753
#
_entry.id   c5aeb94f9e48fcbe206aa1a703c49753
#
_cell.length_a   1.000
_cell.length_b   1.000
_cell.length_c   1.000
_cell.angle_alpha   90.00
_cell.angle_beta   90.00
_cell.angle_gamma   90.00
#
_symmetry.space_group_name_H-M   'P 1'
#
loop_
_entity.id
_entity.type
_entity.pdbx_description
1 polymer ?
#
loop_
_entity_poly.entity_id
_entity_poly.type
_entity_poly.pdbx_seq_one_letter_code
_entity_poly.pdbx_strand_id
1 'polypeptide(L)'
;MIQFQDPGNDFIREIRPHKRQNDFLSIPDDIFEALYGGAAYGGKSFLLTLFPLIRGFYKYRGFKGIILRRNFPDLEKEVIRLSKEYYPLTGAKYNEQKHAWHWPEYGSYMDFGHIQHISDVKRQYDTAQYNYCAYDELTHFEEQMYIYMVGSRVRPGSAFNIAIVRSGTNPGGVGQTFVYNRFVKPCEDGYKAIKDNKTGLYRMFIPCLPQDNPYGMAYDPQYLQKLEILPENEKRAKKYGDWHAFEGSVFPEFRAIKFPGEPDNAIHVIDPFTVPEWWPKVISIDWGKKAMCHAMWAAISPDSRVYIYRERAWIGKDIPYWASEIREISYNENIVNCTMCGSAWQDRGVETIADQFQKYSGLAPSSSNNSPGSRVSGIQLIHDFLRWEQKTLLKTSEKFYDLEKAGYILRNHGPESLEKYKDLFRNEEEQTNIPRLQIFNTCNVIIDTIPVCIHDDKNKEDIKEFDGDDPIDNLRYLVKAINNYVYGSTAVMEKHKAIQEAVARLESTKDQTSFYRRMERLEEPKKYGAVRKSFLKRRVRVA
;
A
#
# COMPACT_ATOMS: atom_id res chain seq x y z
N MET A 1 -34.67 10.65 5.56
CA MET A 1 -35.04 12.07 5.29
C MET A 1 -35.26 12.73 6.64
N ILE A 2 -34.55 13.82 6.93
CA ILE A 2 -34.72 14.60 8.17
C ILE A 2 -35.11 16.00 7.73
N GLN A 3 -36.22 16.49 8.27
CA GLN A 3 -36.77 17.82 7.92
C GLN A 3 -36.59 18.75 9.12
N PHE A 4 -36.10 19.93 8.85
CA PHE A 4 -36.03 21.03 9.81
C PHE A 4 -36.85 22.20 9.28
N GLN A 5 -37.79 22.68 10.10
CA GLN A 5 -38.58 23.86 9.79
C GLN A 5 -37.83 25.09 10.32
N ASP A 6 -37.61 26.08 9.46
CA ASP A 6 -37.01 27.35 9.88
C ASP A 6 -37.97 28.08 10.81
N PRO A 7 -37.58 28.42 12.04
CA PRO A 7 -38.49 29.11 12.99
C PRO A 7 -39.01 30.48 12.53
N GLY A 8 -38.46 31.04 11.45
CA GLY A 8 -38.84 32.36 10.91
C GLY A 8 -39.44 32.34 9.52
N ASN A 9 -39.52 31.17 8.87
CA ASN A 9 -40.00 31.02 7.50
C ASN A 9 -40.68 29.68 7.29
N ASP A 10 -41.68 29.60 6.42
CA ASP A 10 -42.31 28.34 6.00
C ASP A 10 -41.34 27.43 5.18
N PHE A 11 -40.06 27.71 5.23
CA PHE A 11 -39.06 26.99 4.47
C PHE A 11 -38.61 25.72 5.23
N ILE A 12 -38.84 24.56 4.62
CA ILE A 12 -38.39 23.28 5.15
C ILE A 12 -37.05 22.93 4.51
N ARG A 13 -36.01 22.84 5.32
CA ARG A 13 -34.73 22.28 4.86
C ARG A 13 -34.71 20.77 5.10
N GLU A 14 -34.42 20.04 4.04
CA GLU A 14 -34.32 18.59 4.07
C GLU A 14 -32.87 18.14 4.00
N ILE A 15 -32.48 17.25 4.91
CA ILE A 15 -31.22 16.53 4.85
C ILE A 15 -31.51 15.12 4.32
N ARG A 16 -30.95 14.81 3.16
CA ARG A 16 -31.07 13.50 2.52
C ARG A 16 -29.67 12.88 2.36
N PRO A 17 -29.15 12.15 3.37
CA PRO A 17 -27.89 11.47 3.22
C PRO A 17 -27.96 10.43 2.09
N HIS A 18 -26.94 10.39 1.23
CA HIS A 18 -26.84 9.33 0.23
C HIS A 18 -26.42 7.99 0.85
N LYS A 19 -26.39 6.92 0.06
CA LYS A 19 -26.20 5.55 0.57
C LYS A 19 -24.98 5.43 1.50
N ARG A 20 -23.79 5.84 1.07
CA ARG A 20 -22.56 5.74 1.88
C ARG A 20 -22.61 6.57 3.16
N GLN A 21 -23.24 7.74 3.11
CA GLN A 21 -23.47 8.54 4.32
C GLN A 21 -24.43 7.83 5.28
N ASN A 22 -25.49 7.20 4.77
CA ASN A 22 -26.39 6.40 5.60
C ASN A 22 -25.70 5.19 6.23
N ASP A 23 -24.82 4.51 5.47
CA ASP A 23 -24.02 3.40 5.98
C ASP A 23 -23.16 3.88 7.17
N PHE A 24 -22.50 5.03 7.04
CA PHE A 24 -21.68 5.62 8.12
C PHE A 24 -22.53 6.07 9.32
N LEU A 25 -23.69 6.69 9.08
CA LEU A 25 -24.63 7.10 10.15
C LEU A 25 -25.20 5.91 10.93
N SER A 26 -25.28 4.76 10.28
CA SER A 26 -25.82 3.52 10.86
C SER A 26 -24.78 2.72 11.64
N ILE A 27 -23.54 3.17 11.70
CA ILE A 27 -22.49 2.51 12.50
C ILE A 27 -22.93 2.51 13.97
N PRO A 28 -22.96 1.35 14.65
CA PRO A 28 -23.30 1.25 16.05
C PRO A 28 -22.41 2.11 16.96
N ASP A 29 -22.96 2.55 18.10
CA ASP A 29 -22.24 3.45 19.01
C ASP A 29 -21.19 2.73 19.86
N ASP A 30 -21.13 1.40 19.85
CA ASP A 30 -20.04 0.58 20.40
C ASP A 30 -18.81 0.51 19.49
N ILE A 31 -18.93 0.91 18.23
CA ILE A 31 -17.78 1.17 17.36
C ILE A 31 -17.18 2.53 17.73
N PHE A 32 -16.13 2.49 18.52
CA PHE A 32 -15.51 3.68 19.09
C PHE A 32 -14.99 4.65 18.03
N GLU A 33 -14.27 4.14 17.02
CA GLU A 33 -13.68 4.95 15.94
C GLU A 33 -14.28 4.56 14.58
N ALA A 34 -14.66 5.55 13.77
CA ALA A 34 -15.02 5.30 12.38
C ALA A 34 -14.43 6.34 11.45
N LEU A 35 -13.94 5.85 10.31
CA LEU A 35 -13.42 6.67 9.20
C LEU A 35 -14.38 6.61 8.01
N TYR A 36 -14.78 7.78 7.53
CA TYR A 36 -15.49 7.95 6.26
C TYR A 36 -14.56 8.60 5.24
N GLY A 37 -14.16 7.89 4.20
CA GLY A 37 -13.12 8.45 3.36
C GLY A 37 -12.78 7.65 2.11
N GLY A 38 -11.75 8.08 1.47
CA GLY A 38 -11.28 7.66 0.17
C GLY A 38 -11.19 8.86 -0.77
N ALA A 39 -11.98 8.88 -1.84
CA ALA A 39 -11.90 9.95 -2.82
C ALA A 39 -12.55 11.28 -2.38
N ALA A 40 -12.30 12.34 -3.14
CA ALA A 40 -12.91 13.66 -2.94
C ALA A 40 -14.43 13.64 -3.25
N TYR A 41 -15.11 14.73 -2.91
CA TYR A 41 -16.52 14.97 -3.28
C TYR A 41 -17.56 14.03 -2.63
N GLY A 42 -17.16 13.18 -1.68
CA GLY A 42 -18.05 12.25 -0.97
C GLY A 42 -18.95 12.88 0.10
N GLY A 43 -18.93 14.20 0.31
CA GLY A 43 -19.75 14.90 1.31
C GLY A 43 -19.32 14.65 2.76
N LYS A 44 -18.02 14.47 3.01
CA LYS A 44 -17.42 14.14 4.33
C LYS A 44 -17.67 15.22 5.38
N SER A 45 -17.24 16.45 5.08
CA SER A 45 -17.40 17.59 6.00
C SER A 45 -18.86 17.87 6.33
N PHE A 46 -19.76 17.75 5.33
CA PHE A 46 -21.20 17.82 5.51
C PHE A 46 -21.72 16.78 6.51
N LEU A 47 -21.32 15.53 6.30
CA LEU A 47 -21.73 14.42 7.17
C LEU A 47 -21.25 14.61 8.60
N LEU A 48 -19.96 14.91 8.81
CA LEU A 48 -19.40 15.10 10.15
C LEU A 48 -20.02 16.28 10.88
N THR A 49 -20.26 17.41 10.19
CA THR A 49 -20.89 18.58 10.78
C THR A 49 -22.33 18.29 11.21
N LEU A 50 -23.09 17.58 10.40
CA LEU A 50 -24.50 17.34 10.67
C LEU A 50 -24.76 16.04 11.46
N PHE A 51 -23.74 15.21 11.70
CA PHE A 51 -23.86 13.96 12.43
C PHE A 51 -24.59 14.10 13.78
N PRO A 52 -24.23 15.05 14.67
CA PRO A 52 -24.93 15.21 15.95
C PRO A 52 -26.40 15.62 15.79
N LEU A 53 -26.75 16.36 14.74
CA LEU A 53 -28.12 16.73 14.44
C LEU A 53 -28.92 15.53 13.94
N ILE A 54 -28.37 14.80 12.97
CA ILE A 54 -29.00 13.64 12.35
C ILE A 54 -29.23 12.52 13.36
N ARG A 55 -28.25 12.26 14.24
CA ARG A 55 -28.32 11.27 15.32
C ARG A 55 -29.11 11.78 16.53
N GLY A 56 -29.51 13.05 16.55
CA GLY A 56 -30.26 13.65 17.67
C GLY A 56 -29.45 13.84 18.95
N PHE A 57 -28.11 13.75 18.89
CA PHE A 57 -27.25 13.85 20.08
C PHE A 57 -27.39 15.17 20.82
N TYR A 58 -27.63 16.27 20.08
CA TYR A 58 -27.83 17.60 20.66
C TYR A 58 -29.01 17.68 21.65
N LYS A 59 -30.00 16.75 21.59
CA LYS A 59 -31.17 16.68 22.47
C LYS A 59 -30.86 16.06 23.84
N TYR A 60 -29.65 15.49 23.99
CA TYR A 60 -29.30 14.85 25.25
C TYR A 60 -28.56 15.82 26.17
N ARG A 61 -29.08 15.94 27.41
CA ARG A 61 -28.42 16.76 28.42
C ARG A 61 -26.99 16.28 28.67
N GLY A 62 -26.05 17.23 28.68
CA GLY A 62 -24.64 16.95 28.93
C GLY A 62 -23.86 16.47 27.71
N PHE A 63 -24.47 16.38 26.51
CA PHE A 63 -23.74 16.13 25.28
C PHE A 63 -22.75 17.26 25.00
N LYS A 64 -21.50 16.87 24.70
CA LYS A 64 -20.42 17.78 24.28
C LYS A 64 -19.72 17.19 23.07
N GLY A 65 -19.81 17.88 21.94
CA GLY A 65 -19.11 17.50 20.72
C GLY A 65 -18.00 18.47 20.37
N ILE A 66 -17.04 18.01 19.56
CA ILE A 66 -16.03 18.85 18.94
C ILE A 66 -15.78 18.40 17.51
N ILE A 67 -15.58 19.37 16.60
CA ILE A 67 -15.03 19.12 15.26
C ILE A 67 -13.69 19.82 15.17
N LEU A 68 -12.70 19.07 14.69
CA LEU A 68 -11.31 19.50 14.58
C LEU A 68 -10.87 19.58 13.12
N ARG A 69 -10.16 20.64 12.77
CA ARG A 69 -9.35 20.79 11.56
C ARG A 69 -7.92 21.18 11.89
N ARG A 70 -7.02 21.01 10.94
CA ARG A 70 -5.61 21.40 11.13
C ARG A 70 -5.47 22.91 11.30
N ASN A 71 -6.20 23.70 10.52
CA ASN A 71 -6.12 25.15 10.46
C ASN A 71 -7.48 25.79 10.73
N PHE A 72 -7.49 26.90 11.48
CA PHE A 72 -8.72 27.61 11.80
C PHE A 72 -9.39 28.27 10.57
N PRO A 73 -8.69 28.92 9.63
CA PRO A 73 -9.32 29.49 8.44
C PRO A 73 -10.11 28.47 7.60
N ASP A 74 -9.62 27.24 7.49
CA ASP A 74 -10.30 26.18 6.75
C ASP A 74 -11.53 25.66 7.51
N LEU A 75 -11.44 25.59 8.85
CA LEU A 75 -12.56 25.25 9.72
C LEU A 75 -13.68 26.28 9.59
N GLU A 76 -13.34 27.57 9.57
CA GLU A 76 -14.30 28.67 9.46
C GLU A 76 -15.02 28.69 8.11
N LYS A 77 -14.25 28.59 7.02
CA LYS A 77 -14.79 28.69 5.65
C LYS A 77 -15.77 27.58 5.30
N GLU A 78 -15.61 26.40 5.85
CA GLU A 78 -16.44 25.26 5.50
C GLU A 78 -17.32 24.77 6.66
N VAL A 79 -16.71 24.29 7.72
CA VAL A 79 -17.44 23.59 8.80
C VAL A 79 -18.30 24.56 9.61
N ILE A 80 -17.74 25.68 10.06
CA ILE A 80 -18.49 26.69 10.83
C ILE A 80 -19.56 27.33 9.94
N ARG A 81 -19.23 27.68 8.69
CA ARG A 81 -20.20 28.23 7.74
C ARG A 81 -21.38 27.28 7.53
N LEU A 82 -21.09 26.01 7.29
CA LEU A 82 -22.13 24.99 7.13
C LEU A 82 -22.98 24.84 8.39
N SER A 83 -22.37 24.85 9.57
CA SER A 83 -23.09 24.76 10.83
C SER A 83 -24.06 25.93 11.04
N LYS A 84 -23.68 27.15 10.59
CA LYS A 84 -24.53 28.36 10.64
C LYS A 84 -25.80 28.24 9.77
N GLU A 85 -25.80 27.36 8.79
CA GLU A 85 -26.96 27.10 7.94
C GLU A 85 -27.99 26.14 8.59
N TYR A 86 -27.54 25.19 9.41
CA TYR A 86 -28.39 24.11 9.90
C TYR A 86 -28.63 24.13 11.41
N TYR A 87 -27.65 24.52 12.24
CA TYR A 87 -27.78 24.43 13.70
C TYR A 87 -28.83 25.39 14.27
N PRO A 88 -29.00 26.62 13.75
CA PRO A 88 -30.08 27.51 14.22
C PRO A 88 -31.47 26.89 14.09
N LEU A 89 -31.70 26.03 13.09
CA LEU A 89 -32.99 25.34 12.88
C LEU A 89 -33.36 24.39 14.02
N THR A 90 -32.41 24.09 14.90
CA THR A 90 -32.60 23.23 16.08
C THR A 90 -32.61 24.00 17.39
N GLY A 91 -32.72 25.32 17.35
CA GLY A 91 -32.72 26.20 18.53
C GLY A 91 -31.30 26.47 19.09
N ALA A 92 -30.25 26.11 18.38
CA ALA A 92 -28.88 26.40 18.79
C ALA A 92 -28.53 27.88 18.70
N LYS A 93 -27.66 28.35 19.59
CA LYS A 93 -27.11 29.71 19.63
C LYS A 93 -25.59 29.64 19.48
N TYR A 94 -25.05 30.41 18.55
CA TYR A 94 -23.60 30.46 18.30
C TYR A 94 -22.92 31.52 19.15
N ASN A 95 -21.78 31.15 19.73
CA ASN A 95 -20.89 32.06 20.41
C ASN A 95 -19.64 32.30 19.55
N GLU A 96 -19.53 33.50 18.97
CA GLU A 96 -18.43 33.86 18.06
C GLU A 96 -17.05 33.89 18.76
N GLN A 97 -16.99 34.23 20.05
CA GLN A 97 -15.71 34.28 20.78
C GLN A 97 -15.19 32.90 21.15
N LYS A 98 -16.08 31.96 21.42
CA LYS A 98 -15.73 30.57 21.80
C LYS A 98 -15.72 29.62 20.61
N HIS A 99 -16.20 30.07 19.45
CA HIS A 99 -16.43 29.22 18.29
C HIS A 99 -17.23 27.95 18.64
N ALA A 100 -18.35 28.14 19.35
CA ALA A 100 -19.13 27.05 19.88
C ALA A 100 -20.64 27.28 19.74
N TRP A 101 -21.37 26.23 19.47
CA TRP A 101 -22.83 26.19 19.55
C TRP A 101 -23.28 25.72 20.92
N HIS A 102 -24.37 26.29 21.39
CA HIS A 102 -25.05 25.89 22.62
C HIS A 102 -26.54 25.72 22.33
N TRP A 103 -27.14 24.63 22.81
CA TRP A 103 -28.56 24.40 22.82
C TRP A 103 -29.10 24.68 24.21
N PRO A 104 -29.70 25.87 24.45
CA PRO A 104 -30.15 26.25 25.79
C PRO A 104 -31.19 25.30 26.40
N GLU A 105 -32.06 24.73 25.56
CA GLU A 105 -33.09 23.80 25.96
C GLU A 105 -32.51 22.52 26.57
N TYR A 106 -31.43 22.00 26.01
CA TYR A 106 -30.84 20.72 26.41
C TYR A 106 -29.54 20.88 27.23
N GLY A 107 -28.94 22.03 27.26
CA GLY A 107 -27.67 22.25 27.91
C GLY A 107 -26.51 21.49 27.24
N SER A 108 -26.61 21.28 25.94
CA SER A 108 -25.62 20.59 25.12
C SER A 108 -24.77 21.59 24.33
N TYR A 109 -23.58 21.16 23.92
CA TYR A 109 -22.58 22.01 23.28
C TYR A 109 -21.92 21.32 22.09
N MET A 110 -21.51 22.11 21.10
CA MET A 110 -20.69 21.70 19.98
C MET A 110 -19.59 22.72 19.73
N ASP A 111 -18.36 22.35 19.99
CA ASP A 111 -17.17 23.17 19.84
C ASP A 111 -16.55 23.00 18.45
N PHE A 112 -15.88 24.03 17.96
CA PHE A 112 -15.06 24.00 16.76
C PHE A 112 -13.63 24.36 17.11
N GLY A 113 -12.70 23.45 16.83
CA GLY A 113 -11.32 23.59 17.25
C GLY A 113 -10.31 23.32 16.14
N HIS A 114 -9.10 23.76 16.35
CA HIS A 114 -7.99 23.45 15.45
C HIS A 114 -6.75 23.03 16.25
N ILE A 115 -5.90 22.22 15.62
CA ILE A 115 -4.67 21.71 16.23
C ILE A 115 -3.56 21.79 15.18
N GLN A 116 -2.63 22.72 15.36
CA GLN A 116 -1.47 22.87 14.47
C GLN A 116 -0.25 22.07 14.97
N HIS A 117 -0.07 22.00 16.29
CA HIS A 117 1.05 21.31 16.92
C HIS A 117 0.58 20.46 18.09
N ILE A 118 1.36 19.43 18.46
CA ILE A 118 1.04 18.57 19.61
C ILE A 118 0.96 19.36 20.93
N SER A 119 1.72 20.46 21.06
CA SER A 119 1.64 21.38 22.20
C SER A 119 0.28 22.05 22.34
N ASP A 120 -0.41 22.30 21.22
CA ASP A 120 -1.73 22.93 21.22
C ASP A 120 -2.76 21.99 21.86
N VAL A 121 -2.67 20.69 21.57
CA VAL A 121 -3.56 19.68 22.17
C VAL A 121 -3.47 19.72 23.69
N LYS A 122 -2.27 19.69 24.24
CA LYS A 122 -2.04 19.73 25.69
C LYS A 122 -2.46 21.04 26.31
N ARG A 123 -2.24 22.17 25.64
CA ARG A 123 -2.57 23.49 26.18
C ARG A 123 -4.06 23.81 26.12
N GLN A 124 -4.74 23.50 24.99
CA GLN A 124 -6.12 23.93 24.75
C GLN A 124 -7.15 22.91 25.23
N TYR A 125 -6.82 21.61 25.18
CA TYR A 125 -7.80 20.54 25.40
C TYR A 125 -7.52 19.68 26.64
N ASP A 126 -6.50 20.00 27.45
CA ASP A 126 -6.09 19.15 28.58
C ASP A 126 -7.18 18.92 29.64
N THR A 127 -8.05 19.88 29.84
CA THR A 127 -9.17 19.78 30.80
C THR A 127 -10.51 19.42 30.14
N ALA A 128 -10.54 19.30 28.80
CA ALA A 128 -11.77 19.06 28.06
C ALA A 128 -12.20 17.58 28.11
N GLN A 129 -13.50 17.38 27.95
CA GLN A 129 -14.11 16.06 27.79
C GLN A 129 -15.17 16.16 26.71
N TYR A 130 -15.13 15.23 25.74
CA TYR A 130 -16.04 15.18 24.62
C TYR A 130 -16.69 13.80 24.48
N ASN A 131 -17.95 13.79 24.09
CA ASN A 131 -18.71 12.59 23.76
C ASN A 131 -18.61 12.27 22.26
N TYR A 132 -18.52 13.30 21.45
CA TYR A 132 -18.35 13.22 20.02
C TYR A 132 -17.11 14.02 19.63
N CYS A 133 -16.15 13.37 19.01
CA CYS A 133 -14.95 14.01 18.47
C CYS A 133 -14.88 13.71 16.97
N ALA A 134 -14.97 14.74 16.16
CA ALA A 134 -14.85 14.60 14.73
C ALA A 134 -13.55 15.22 14.21
N TYR A 135 -12.88 14.50 13.32
CA TYR A 135 -11.74 15.02 12.56
C TYR A 135 -12.14 15.20 11.12
N ASP A 136 -12.16 16.43 10.68
CA ASP A 136 -12.32 16.76 9.27
C ASP A 136 -10.94 16.93 8.64
N GLU A 137 -10.68 16.17 7.57
CA GLU A 137 -9.37 15.97 6.95
C GLU A 137 -8.33 15.35 7.91
N LEU A 138 -8.63 14.13 8.43
CA LEU A 138 -7.80 13.45 9.43
C LEU A 138 -6.36 13.25 8.98
N THR A 139 -6.08 13.02 7.70
CA THR A 139 -4.73 12.85 7.18
C THR A 139 -3.85 14.10 7.27
N HIS A 140 -4.42 15.25 7.58
CA HIS A 140 -3.63 16.46 7.85
C HIS A 140 -3.03 16.50 9.26
N PHE A 141 -3.43 15.59 10.16
CA PHE A 141 -2.94 15.53 11.53
C PHE A 141 -1.82 14.48 11.69
N GLU A 142 -0.87 14.77 12.55
CA GLU A 142 0.10 13.79 13.00
C GLU A 142 -0.55 12.77 13.95
N GLU A 143 -0.10 11.51 13.92
CA GLU A 143 -0.65 10.44 14.75
C GLU A 143 -0.71 10.79 16.24
N GLN A 144 0.34 11.43 16.76
CA GLN A 144 0.41 11.81 18.17
C GLN A 144 -0.72 12.75 18.60
N MET A 145 -1.14 13.67 17.74
CA MET A 145 -2.25 14.59 18.01
C MET A 145 -3.57 13.84 18.12
N TYR A 146 -3.78 12.90 17.20
CA TYR A 146 -4.96 12.05 17.19
C TYR A 146 -5.02 11.16 18.43
N ILE A 147 -3.97 10.40 18.69
CA ILE A 147 -3.91 9.45 19.82
C ILE A 147 -4.10 10.15 21.17
N TYR A 148 -3.50 11.33 21.37
CA TYR A 148 -3.66 12.08 22.61
C TYR A 148 -5.12 12.50 22.85
N MET A 149 -5.77 13.09 21.85
CA MET A 149 -7.18 13.50 21.95
C MET A 149 -8.10 12.31 22.17
N VAL A 150 -7.98 11.28 21.33
CA VAL A 150 -8.84 10.09 21.36
C VAL A 150 -8.65 9.31 22.67
N GLY A 151 -7.43 9.09 23.09
CA GLY A 151 -7.12 8.30 24.29
C GLY A 151 -7.37 9.02 25.61
N SER A 152 -7.42 10.35 25.61
CA SER A 152 -7.50 11.09 26.86
C SER A 152 -8.68 12.05 26.98
N ARG A 153 -9.29 12.48 25.88
CA ARG A 153 -10.35 13.50 25.87
C ARG A 153 -11.71 13.01 25.42
N VAL A 154 -11.76 11.88 24.72
CA VAL A 154 -13.04 11.26 24.28
C VAL A 154 -13.46 10.21 25.29
N ARG A 155 -14.51 10.53 26.05
CA ARG A 155 -15.04 9.65 27.10
C ARG A 155 -16.52 9.94 27.39
N PRO A 156 -17.29 8.93 27.85
CA PRO A 156 -18.69 9.12 28.18
C PRO A 156 -18.85 10.05 29.38
N GLY A 157 -19.96 10.76 29.39
CA GLY A 157 -20.39 11.56 30.54
C GLY A 157 -21.47 10.85 31.34
N SER A 158 -21.75 11.35 32.57
CA SER A 158 -22.78 10.77 33.44
C SER A 158 -24.20 10.87 32.85
N ALA A 159 -24.48 11.93 32.10
CA ALA A 159 -25.79 12.18 31.51
C ALA A 159 -25.91 11.72 30.04
N PHE A 160 -24.79 11.52 29.34
CA PHE A 160 -24.71 11.00 27.97
C PHE A 160 -23.60 9.96 27.90
N ASN A 161 -23.98 8.69 27.89
CA ASN A 161 -23.08 7.55 28.04
C ASN A 161 -22.49 7.04 26.72
N ILE A 162 -22.42 7.87 25.69
CA ILE A 162 -21.79 7.55 24.41
C ILE A 162 -20.50 8.36 24.30
N ALA A 163 -19.45 7.73 23.79
CA ALA A 163 -18.19 8.38 23.42
C ALA A 163 -17.69 7.78 22.11
N ILE A 164 -17.65 8.57 21.06
CA ILE A 164 -17.31 8.12 19.71
C ILE A 164 -16.40 9.11 18.97
N VAL A 165 -15.55 8.57 18.11
CA VAL A 165 -14.75 9.34 17.17
C VAL A 165 -15.24 9.06 15.76
N ARG A 166 -15.47 10.12 15.00
CA ARG A 166 -15.90 10.05 13.61
C ARG A 166 -15.00 10.94 12.78
N SER A 167 -14.33 10.35 11.80
CA SER A 167 -13.33 11.06 11.00
C SER A 167 -13.69 11.02 9.53
N GLY A 168 -13.32 12.07 8.81
CA GLY A 168 -13.45 12.14 7.36
C GLY A 168 -12.13 12.61 6.76
N THR A 169 -11.71 11.98 5.64
CA THR A 169 -10.52 12.42 4.93
C THR A 169 -10.42 11.83 3.53
N ASN A 170 -9.52 12.40 2.74
CA ASN A 170 -8.98 11.83 1.51
C ASN A 170 -7.56 11.31 1.78
N PRO A 171 -7.01 10.45 0.93
CA PRO A 171 -5.57 10.20 0.90
C PRO A 171 -4.80 11.50 0.64
N GLY A 172 -3.65 11.66 1.26
CA GLY A 172 -2.80 12.85 1.19
C GLY A 172 -2.50 13.43 2.58
N GLY A 173 -1.40 14.19 2.70
CA GLY A 173 -0.99 14.84 3.94
C GLY A 173 -0.14 13.96 4.87
N VAL A 174 0.40 14.62 5.92
CA VAL A 174 1.41 14.04 6.83
C VAL A 174 0.94 12.82 7.62
N GLY A 175 -0.36 12.68 7.83
CA GLY A 175 -0.95 11.58 8.59
C GLY A 175 -1.43 10.42 7.74
N GLN A 176 -1.20 10.40 6.42
CA GLN A 176 -1.73 9.37 5.54
C GLN A 176 -1.35 7.96 6.00
N THR A 177 -0.09 7.74 6.33
CA THR A 177 0.42 6.43 6.74
C THR A 177 -0.28 5.90 7.98
N PHE A 178 -0.45 6.71 9.03
CA PHE A 178 -1.11 6.24 10.24
C PHE A 178 -2.61 5.98 10.00
N VAL A 179 -3.28 6.81 9.20
CA VAL A 179 -4.70 6.63 8.87
C VAL A 179 -4.90 5.37 8.04
N TYR A 180 -4.05 5.13 7.05
CA TYR A 180 -4.05 3.91 6.26
C TYR A 180 -3.87 2.67 7.14
N ASN A 181 -2.80 2.62 7.94
CA ASN A 181 -2.50 1.48 8.81
C ASN A 181 -3.59 1.24 9.87
N ARG A 182 -4.20 2.32 10.39
CA ARG A 182 -5.20 2.22 11.44
C ARG A 182 -6.57 1.78 10.95
N PHE A 183 -7.03 2.31 9.83
CA PHE A 183 -8.42 2.16 9.37
C PHE A 183 -8.57 1.36 8.09
N VAL A 184 -7.71 1.57 7.10
CA VAL A 184 -7.89 1.06 5.74
C VAL A 184 -7.24 -0.31 5.57
N LYS A 185 -5.96 -0.43 5.84
CA LYS A 185 -5.19 -1.68 5.68
C LYS A 185 -5.82 -2.91 6.34
N PRO A 186 -6.42 -2.84 7.54
CA PRO A 186 -7.05 -4.01 8.16
C PRO A 186 -8.27 -4.55 7.40
N CYS A 187 -8.92 -3.71 6.58
CA CYS A 187 -10.01 -4.08 5.70
C CYS A 187 -10.20 -3.00 4.61
N GLU A 188 -9.52 -3.12 3.48
CA GLU A 188 -9.54 -2.12 2.41
C GLU A 188 -10.92 -1.95 1.77
N ASP A 189 -11.71 -3.03 1.69
CA ASP A 189 -13.11 -2.97 1.23
C ASP A 189 -14.05 -2.27 2.22
N GLY A 190 -13.59 -2.03 3.45
CA GLY A 190 -14.37 -1.41 4.51
C GLY A 190 -15.47 -2.27 5.10
N TYR A 191 -16.42 -1.64 5.80
CA TYR A 191 -17.64 -2.23 6.39
C TYR A 191 -17.43 -3.29 7.46
N LYS A 192 -16.21 -3.60 7.85
CA LYS A 192 -15.89 -4.58 8.87
C LYS A 192 -15.43 -3.90 10.15
N ALA A 193 -16.04 -4.30 11.28
CA ALA A 193 -15.56 -3.89 12.59
C ALA A 193 -14.26 -4.63 12.93
N ILE A 194 -13.19 -3.87 13.11
CA ILE A 194 -11.85 -4.38 13.45
C ILE A 194 -11.60 -4.10 14.93
N LYS A 195 -11.36 -5.15 15.70
CA LYS A 195 -11.01 -5.05 17.11
C LYS A 195 -9.52 -4.74 17.26
N ASP A 196 -9.22 -3.71 18.03
CA ASP A 196 -7.84 -3.40 18.42
C ASP A 196 -7.40 -4.35 19.54
N ASN A 197 -6.34 -5.11 19.30
CA ASN A 197 -5.85 -6.13 20.24
C ASN A 197 -5.32 -5.54 21.55
N LYS A 198 -4.86 -4.29 21.56
CA LYS A 198 -4.29 -3.64 22.74
C LYS A 198 -5.38 -3.01 23.63
N THR A 199 -6.36 -2.38 23.02
CA THR A 199 -7.39 -1.62 23.73
C THR A 199 -8.72 -2.37 23.85
N GLY A 200 -8.96 -3.34 22.98
CA GLY A 200 -10.24 -4.05 22.87
C GLY A 200 -11.35 -3.24 22.18
N LEU A 201 -11.09 -1.99 21.81
CA LEU A 201 -12.04 -1.11 21.15
C LEU A 201 -12.19 -1.45 19.66
N TYR A 202 -13.36 -1.17 19.11
CA TYR A 202 -13.62 -1.42 17.70
C TYR A 202 -13.47 -0.17 16.85
N ARG A 203 -12.99 -0.37 15.61
CA ARG A 203 -12.92 0.66 14.58
C ARG A 203 -13.48 0.14 13.26
N MET A 204 -13.95 1.05 12.41
CA MET A 204 -14.54 0.72 11.11
C MET A 204 -14.16 1.76 10.06
N PHE A 205 -13.99 1.31 8.83
CA PHE A 205 -13.79 2.15 7.65
C PHE A 205 -15.00 2.03 6.72
N ILE A 206 -15.49 3.16 6.22
CA ILE A 206 -16.51 3.22 5.16
C ILE A 206 -15.90 3.94 3.96
N PRO A 207 -15.56 3.22 2.88
CA PRO A 207 -15.01 3.82 1.67
C PRO A 207 -16.06 4.65 0.93
N CYS A 208 -15.60 5.75 0.32
CA CYS A 208 -16.46 6.62 -0.48
C CYS A 208 -15.70 7.15 -1.70
N LEU A 209 -16.33 7.02 -2.87
CA LEU A 209 -15.87 7.54 -4.15
C LEU A 209 -16.77 8.71 -4.60
N PRO A 210 -16.33 9.57 -5.55
CA PRO A 210 -17.14 10.71 -6.02
C PRO A 210 -18.50 10.27 -6.56
N GLN A 211 -18.57 9.16 -7.28
CA GLN A 211 -19.81 8.61 -7.85
C GLN A 211 -20.79 8.07 -6.80
N ASP A 212 -20.35 7.86 -5.57
CA ASP A 212 -21.24 7.49 -4.46
C ASP A 212 -22.11 8.67 -3.99
N ASN A 213 -21.77 9.91 -4.41
CA ASN A 213 -22.50 11.12 -4.10
C ASN A 213 -23.36 11.60 -5.29
N PRO A 214 -24.59 11.10 -5.45
CA PRO A 214 -25.44 11.45 -6.58
C PRO A 214 -25.80 12.94 -6.62
N TYR A 215 -25.88 13.61 -5.47
CA TYR A 215 -26.19 15.03 -5.40
C TYR A 215 -25.02 15.88 -5.94
N GLY A 216 -23.80 15.55 -5.53
CA GLY A 216 -22.61 16.21 -6.04
C GLY A 216 -22.44 16.00 -7.54
N MET A 217 -22.59 14.76 -8.00
CA MET A 217 -22.49 14.42 -9.42
C MET A 217 -23.59 15.08 -10.28
N ALA A 218 -24.79 15.25 -9.72
CA ALA A 218 -25.86 16.01 -10.39
C ALA A 218 -25.56 17.52 -10.44
N TYR A 219 -24.92 18.06 -9.40
CA TYR A 219 -24.53 19.47 -9.34
C TYR A 219 -23.36 19.79 -10.28
N ASP A 220 -22.36 18.93 -10.36
CA ASP A 220 -21.21 19.06 -11.27
C ASP A 220 -20.96 17.76 -12.03
N PRO A 221 -21.67 17.51 -13.15
CA PRO A 221 -21.51 16.30 -13.95
C PRO A 221 -20.11 16.13 -14.57
N GLN A 222 -19.35 17.23 -14.70
CA GLN A 222 -18.00 17.23 -15.27
C GLN A 222 -16.91 17.06 -14.21
N TYR A 223 -17.25 16.90 -12.94
CA TYR A 223 -16.28 16.86 -11.84
C TYR A 223 -15.17 15.82 -12.08
N LEU A 224 -15.52 14.60 -12.47
CA LEU A 224 -14.54 13.52 -12.73
C LEU A 224 -13.60 13.85 -13.90
N GLN A 225 -14.08 14.61 -14.89
CA GLN A 225 -13.26 15.05 -16.02
C GLN A 225 -12.28 16.15 -15.60
N LYS A 226 -12.70 17.05 -14.70
CA LYS A 226 -11.81 18.09 -14.14
C LYS A 226 -10.66 17.50 -13.35
N LEU A 227 -10.85 16.35 -12.69
CA LEU A 227 -9.79 15.67 -11.97
C LEU A 227 -8.68 15.12 -12.88
N GLU A 228 -8.93 14.94 -14.19
CA GLU A 228 -7.88 14.52 -15.14
C GLU A 228 -6.78 15.57 -15.35
N ILE A 229 -7.03 16.84 -14.99
CA ILE A 229 -6.06 17.95 -15.09
C ILE A 229 -5.01 17.87 -13.98
N LEU A 230 -5.31 17.15 -12.89
CA LEU A 230 -4.43 17.07 -11.73
C LEU A 230 -3.19 16.19 -12.02
N PRO A 231 -2.08 16.44 -11.33
CA PRO A 231 -0.95 15.51 -11.31
C PRO A 231 -1.41 14.09 -10.94
N GLU A 232 -0.74 13.07 -11.48
CA GLU A 232 -1.20 11.67 -11.40
C GLU A 232 -1.49 11.22 -9.97
N ASN A 233 -0.60 11.52 -9.00
CA ASN A 233 -0.80 11.15 -7.60
C ASN A 233 -2.03 11.82 -6.98
N GLU A 234 -2.23 13.12 -7.25
CA GLU A 234 -3.42 13.83 -6.77
C GLU A 234 -4.70 13.31 -7.41
N LYS A 235 -4.65 13.01 -8.71
CA LYS A 235 -5.76 12.39 -9.42
C LYS A 235 -6.11 11.04 -8.81
N ARG A 236 -5.11 10.18 -8.57
CA ARG A 236 -5.27 8.87 -7.92
C ARG A 236 -5.93 9.01 -6.55
N ALA A 237 -5.43 9.90 -5.71
CA ALA A 237 -5.98 10.15 -4.38
C ALA A 237 -7.43 10.69 -4.45
N LYS A 238 -7.68 11.73 -5.27
CA LYS A 238 -8.97 12.45 -5.28
C LYS A 238 -10.06 11.75 -6.08
N LYS A 239 -9.70 11.05 -7.17
CA LYS A 239 -10.66 10.38 -8.05
C LYS A 239 -10.94 8.94 -7.65
N TYR A 240 -9.89 8.20 -7.29
CA TYR A 240 -9.98 6.77 -7.02
C TYR A 240 -9.85 6.43 -5.53
N GLY A 241 -9.52 7.39 -4.67
CA GLY A 241 -9.32 7.16 -3.25
C GLY A 241 -8.13 6.25 -2.97
N ASP A 242 -7.11 6.32 -3.81
CA ASP A 242 -5.92 5.48 -3.72
C ASP A 242 -5.03 5.90 -2.54
N TRP A 243 -5.01 5.09 -1.51
CA TRP A 243 -4.24 5.32 -0.30
C TRP A 243 -2.73 5.14 -0.46
N HIS A 244 -2.29 4.59 -1.59
CA HIS A 244 -0.88 4.49 -1.95
C HIS A 244 -0.38 5.66 -2.82
N ALA A 245 -1.23 6.63 -3.12
CA ALA A 245 -0.86 7.85 -3.81
C ALA A 245 -0.38 8.93 -2.83
N PHE A 246 0.94 8.99 -2.59
CA PHE A 246 1.55 9.96 -1.68
C PHE A 246 2.00 11.22 -2.42
N GLU A 247 1.71 12.38 -1.84
CA GLU A 247 2.24 13.67 -2.31
C GLU A 247 3.76 13.71 -2.05
N GLY A 248 4.53 14.07 -3.08
CA GLY A 248 5.99 14.09 -3.00
C GLY A 248 6.65 12.71 -2.98
N SER A 249 5.91 11.64 -3.33
CA SER A 249 6.48 10.31 -3.48
C SER A 249 7.64 10.28 -4.47
N VAL A 250 8.72 9.61 -4.08
CA VAL A 250 9.86 9.33 -4.98
C VAL A 250 9.43 8.42 -6.12
N PHE A 251 8.51 7.47 -5.87
CA PHE A 251 8.09 6.47 -6.85
C PHE A 251 6.62 6.64 -7.26
N PRO A 252 6.28 7.74 -7.97
CA PRO A 252 4.90 8.02 -8.37
C PRO A 252 4.31 7.00 -9.35
N GLU A 253 5.16 6.28 -10.08
CA GLU A 253 4.77 5.20 -10.98
C GLU A 253 4.30 3.94 -10.26
N PHE A 254 4.67 3.73 -9.00
CA PHE A 254 4.23 2.55 -8.24
C PHE A 254 2.72 2.58 -8.00
N ARG A 255 2.07 1.45 -8.29
CA ARG A 255 0.63 1.32 -8.13
C ARG A 255 0.26 -0.06 -7.63
N ALA A 256 -0.38 -0.11 -6.47
CA ALA A 256 -0.84 -1.34 -5.83
C ALA A 256 -2.29 -1.68 -6.19
N ILE A 257 -3.10 -0.69 -6.57
CA ILE A 257 -4.54 -0.86 -6.82
C ILE A 257 -4.84 -0.77 -8.32
N LYS A 258 -5.66 -1.71 -8.79
CA LYS A 258 -6.16 -1.76 -10.16
C LYS A 258 -7.29 -0.75 -10.36
N PHE A 259 -7.27 -0.03 -11.47
CA PHE A 259 -8.39 0.83 -11.85
C PHE A 259 -9.46 0.04 -12.62
N PRO A 260 -10.72 0.51 -12.60
CA PRO A 260 -11.78 -0.15 -13.34
C PRO A 260 -11.45 -0.30 -14.84
N GLY A 261 -11.59 -1.52 -15.37
CA GLY A 261 -11.34 -1.82 -16.78
C GLY A 261 -9.90 -2.25 -17.11
N GLU A 262 -8.99 -2.24 -16.15
CA GLU A 262 -7.61 -2.73 -16.36
C GLU A 262 -7.50 -4.24 -16.15
N PRO A 263 -6.59 -4.92 -16.88
CA PRO A 263 -6.26 -6.32 -16.64
C PRO A 263 -5.65 -6.53 -15.23
N ASP A 264 -5.84 -7.71 -14.64
CA ASP A 264 -5.38 -8.02 -13.28
C ASP A 264 -3.86 -7.97 -13.13
N ASN A 265 -3.12 -8.21 -14.20
CA ASN A 265 -1.65 -8.19 -14.22
C ASN A 265 -1.06 -6.85 -14.69
N ALA A 266 -1.85 -5.82 -14.91
CA ALA A 266 -1.40 -4.51 -15.36
C ALA A 266 -1.06 -3.56 -14.20
N ILE A 267 -0.65 -4.08 -13.05
CA ILE A 267 -0.27 -3.32 -11.85
C ILE A 267 1.00 -3.90 -11.22
N HIS A 268 1.59 -3.16 -10.28
CA HIS A 268 2.80 -3.62 -9.60
C HIS A 268 2.52 -4.71 -8.57
N VAL A 269 1.38 -4.70 -7.92
CA VAL A 269 0.99 -5.70 -6.92
C VAL A 269 0.01 -6.69 -7.53
N ILE A 270 0.39 -7.96 -7.57
CA ILE A 270 -0.36 -9.02 -8.23
C ILE A 270 -0.61 -10.19 -7.29
N ASP A 271 -1.60 -11.01 -7.60
CA ASP A 271 -1.82 -12.26 -6.89
C ASP A 271 -0.68 -13.25 -7.13
N PRO A 272 -0.33 -14.07 -6.11
CA PRO A 272 0.71 -15.08 -6.23
C PRO A 272 0.38 -16.12 -7.29
N PHE A 273 1.38 -16.46 -8.10
CA PHE A 273 1.35 -17.61 -8.99
C PHE A 273 2.52 -18.55 -8.70
N THR A 274 2.48 -19.78 -9.18
CA THR A 274 3.59 -20.71 -9.04
C THR A 274 4.76 -20.28 -9.92
N VAL A 275 5.83 -19.78 -9.28
CA VAL A 275 7.05 -19.37 -9.97
C VAL A 275 7.75 -20.61 -10.54
N PRO A 276 8.02 -20.69 -11.85
CA PRO A 276 8.70 -21.84 -12.45
C PRO A 276 10.08 -22.09 -11.81
N GLU A 277 10.39 -23.37 -11.55
CA GLU A 277 11.65 -23.75 -10.88
C GLU A 277 12.89 -23.29 -11.63
N TRP A 278 12.82 -23.32 -12.95
CA TRP A 278 13.93 -22.97 -13.85
C TRP A 278 14.19 -21.47 -13.98
N TRP A 279 13.28 -20.61 -13.51
CA TRP A 279 13.56 -19.19 -13.52
C TRP A 279 14.72 -18.86 -12.56
N PRO A 280 15.69 -18.04 -13.00
CA PRO A 280 16.75 -17.55 -12.12
C PRO A 280 16.13 -16.75 -10.95
N LYS A 281 16.63 -17.02 -9.75
CA LYS A 281 16.17 -16.35 -8.53
C LYS A 281 17.31 -15.61 -7.86
N VAL A 282 17.04 -14.43 -7.37
CA VAL A 282 17.98 -13.58 -6.65
C VAL A 282 17.44 -13.31 -5.25
N ILE A 283 18.31 -13.39 -4.25
CA ILE A 283 18.00 -13.01 -2.87
C ILE A 283 18.74 -11.71 -2.57
N SER A 284 18.06 -10.75 -1.94
CA SER A 284 18.72 -9.60 -1.33
C SER A 284 18.40 -9.50 0.15
N ILE A 285 19.37 -9.05 0.93
CA ILE A 285 19.27 -8.97 2.38
C ILE A 285 19.83 -7.64 2.85
N ASP A 286 19.02 -6.88 3.56
CA ASP A 286 19.49 -5.79 4.40
C ASP A 286 19.43 -6.23 5.86
N TRP A 287 20.60 -6.36 6.50
CA TRP A 287 20.66 -6.92 7.83
C TRP A 287 20.61 -5.84 8.90
N GLY A 288 19.84 -6.08 9.95
CA GLY A 288 19.79 -5.27 11.16
C GLY A 288 19.72 -6.15 12.41
N LYS A 289 20.25 -5.70 13.54
CA LYS A 289 20.12 -6.38 14.82
C LYS A 289 19.07 -5.74 15.71
N LYS A 290 19.10 -4.42 15.85
CA LYS A 290 18.08 -3.63 16.53
C LYS A 290 17.04 -3.11 15.54
N ALA A 291 17.50 -2.71 14.35
CA ALA A 291 16.67 -2.45 13.19
C ALA A 291 16.14 -3.74 12.58
N MET A 292 15.26 -3.63 11.62
CA MET A 292 14.71 -4.76 10.88
C MET A 292 15.82 -5.44 10.06
N CYS A 293 15.87 -6.77 10.10
CA CYS A 293 16.58 -7.55 9.09
C CYS A 293 15.57 -7.94 8.02
N HIS A 294 15.77 -7.51 6.79
CA HIS A 294 14.80 -7.67 5.72
C HIS A 294 15.40 -8.46 4.56
N ALA A 295 14.70 -9.50 4.10
CA ALA A 295 15.10 -10.31 2.97
C ALA A 295 13.99 -10.41 1.92
N MET A 296 14.36 -10.29 0.64
CA MET A 296 13.48 -10.44 -0.52
C MET A 296 14.01 -11.46 -1.50
N TRP A 297 13.10 -12.23 -2.10
CA TRP A 297 13.36 -13.18 -3.18
C TRP A 297 12.68 -12.69 -4.44
N ALA A 298 13.45 -12.55 -5.50
CA ALA A 298 12.94 -12.18 -6.81
C ALA A 298 13.26 -13.25 -7.85
N ALA A 299 12.32 -13.51 -8.73
CA ALA A 299 12.46 -14.37 -9.90
C ALA A 299 12.51 -13.54 -11.18
N ILE A 300 13.34 -13.95 -12.14
CA ILE A 300 13.50 -13.27 -13.43
C ILE A 300 12.85 -14.13 -14.49
N SER A 301 11.79 -13.61 -15.12
CA SER A 301 11.11 -14.31 -16.21
C SER A 301 11.89 -14.21 -17.53
N PRO A 302 11.62 -15.08 -18.51
CA PRO A 302 12.30 -15.07 -19.80
C PRO A 302 12.19 -13.76 -20.58
N ASP A 303 11.11 -13.02 -20.40
CA ASP A 303 10.88 -11.70 -20.98
C ASP A 303 11.47 -10.55 -20.16
N SER A 304 12.35 -10.86 -19.19
CA SER A 304 13.07 -9.92 -18.33
C SER A 304 12.22 -9.15 -17.33
N ARG A 305 11.01 -9.59 -17.07
CA ARG A 305 10.25 -9.09 -15.93
C ARG A 305 10.76 -9.71 -14.63
N VAL A 306 10.59 -8.96 -13.56
CA VAL A 306 11.04 -9.34 -12.23
C VAL A 306 9.83 -9.45 -11.32
N TYR A 307 9.76 -10.56 -10.58
CA TYR A 307 8.69 -10.84 -9.63
C TYR A 307 9.29 -11.00 -8.24
N ILE A 308 9.00 -10.06 -7.32
CA ILE A 308 9.26 -10.27 -5.91
C ILE A 308 8.17 -11.19 -5.39
N TYR A 309 8.52 -12.47 -5.19
CA TYR A 309 7.53 -13.51 -4.89
C TYR A 309 7.53 -13.94 -3.43
N ARG A 310 8.53 -13.50 -2.64
CA ARG A 310 8.66 -13.80 -1.22
C ARG A 310 9.41 -12.71 -0.49
N GLU A 311 8.99 -12.46 0.74
CA GLU A 311 9.57 -11.50 1.65
C GLU A 311 9.62 -12.08 3.07
N ARG A 312 10.64 -11.71 3.84
CA ARG A 312 10.76 -11.97 5.27
C ARG A 312 11.38 -10.79 5.97
N ALA A 313 10.87 -10.52 7.16
CA ALA A 313 11.38 -9.47 8.05
C ALA A 313 11.53 -10.01 9.47
N TRP A 314 12.66 -9.75 10.10
CA TRP A 314 12.96 -10.16 11.47
C TRP A 314 13.43 -8.97 12.29
N ILE A 315 12.93 -8.87 13.51
CA ILE A 315 13.37 -7.87 14.49
C ILE A 315 13.90 -8.62 15.72
N GLY A 316 15.10 -8.24 16.18
CA GLY A 316 15.72 -8.81 17.39
C GLY A 316 16.15 -10.26 17.27
N LYS A 317 16.21 -10.82 16.07
CA LYS A 317 16.71 -12.20 15.83
C LYS A 317 18.20 -12.19 15.51
N ASP A 318 18.88 -13.26 15.91
CA ASP A 318 20.31 -13.46 15.62
C ASP A 318 20.53 -14.06 14.21
N ILE A 319 21.76 -13.98 13.74
CA ILE A 319 22.14 -14.42 12.40
C ILE A 319 21.89 -15.91 12.19
N PRO A 320 22.24 -16.82 13.12
CA PRO A 320 21.96 -18.25 12.95
C PRO A 320 20.47 -18.52 12.71
N TYR A 321 19.58 -17.80 13.36
CA TYR A 321 18.14 -17.99 13.23
C TYR A 321 17.66 -17.67 11.82
N TRP A 322 17.81 -16.41 11.37
CA TRP A 322 17.25 -15.99 10.08
C TRP A 322 18.03 -16.57 8.88
N ALA A 323 19.35 -16.82 9.03
CA ALA A 323 20.13 -17.45 7.97
C ALA A 323 19.74 -18.94 7.77
N SER A 324 19.42 -19.65 8.85
CA SER A 324 18.90 -21.02 8.75
C SER A 324 17.50 -21.06 8.13
N GLU A 325 16.63 -20.11 8.49
CA GLU A 325 15.30 -19.99 7.88
C GLU A 325 15.41 -19.71 6.36
N ILE A 326 16.30 -18.79 5.95
CA ILE A 326 16.57 -18.54 4.52
C ILE A 326 17.01 -19.81 3.80
N ARG A 327 17.89 -20.62 4.42
CA ARG A 327 18.33 -21.90 3.84
C ARG A 327 17.16 -22.86 3.63
N GLU A 328 16.31 -23.01 4.64
CA GLU A 328 15.18 -23.94 4.59
C GLU A 328 14.18 -23.56 3.50
N ILE A 329 13.79 -22.29 3.44
CA ILE A 329 12.79 -21.83 2.48
C ILE A 329 13.32 -21.70 1.04
N SER A 330 14.65 -21.69 0.86
CA SER A 330 15.31 -21.60 -0.46
C SER A 330 15.91 -22.94 -0.91
N TYR A 331 15.67 -24.03 -0.21
CA TYR A 331 16.41 -25.30 -0.37
C TYR A 331 16.40 -25.86 -1.79
N ASN A 332 15.28 -25.79 -2.49
CA ASN A 332 15.12 -26.34 -3.85
C ASN A 332 15.05 -25.26 -4.93
N GLU A 333 15.45 -24.03 -4.62
CA GLU A 333 15.35 -22.93 -5.55
C GLU A 333 16.67 -22.69 -6.33
N ASN A 334 16.54 -22.30 -7.61
CA ASN A 334 17.69 -21.93 -8.45
C ASN A 334 18.17 -20.52 -8.09
N ILE A 335 18.87 -20.38 -6.96
CA ILE A 335 19.42 -19.09 -6.52
C ILE A 335 20.71 -18.81 -7.31
N VAL A 336 20.68 -17.84 -8.19
CA VAL A 336 21.82 -17.45 -9.04
C VAL A 336 22.67 -16.34 -8.41
N ASN A 337 22.11 -15.56 -7.50
CA ASN A 337 22.81 -14.53 -6.74
C ASN A 337 22.14 -14.31 -5.38
N CYS A 338 22.97 -14.07 -4.36
CA CYS A 338 22.57 -13.60 -3.05
C CYS A 338 23.38 -12.33 -2.74
N THR A 339 22.72 -11.21 -2.48
CA THR A 339 23.39 -9.94 -2.19
C THR A 339 23.04 -9.45 -0.79
N MET A 340 23.99 -8.80 -0.12
CA MET A 340 23.79 -8.20 1.20
C MET A 340 24.32 -6.76 1.22
N CYS A 341 23.80 -5.94 2.15
CA CYS A 341 24.32 -4.61 2.38
C CYS A 341 25.82 -4.64 2.73
N GLY A 342 26.58 -3.65 2.24
CA GLY A 342 28.04 -3.60 2.40
C GLY A 342 28.52 -3.61 3.85
N SER A 343 27.69 -3.17 4.81
CA SER A 343 28.00 -3.19 6.25
C SER A 343 28.18 -4.60 6.81
N ALA A 344 27.68 -5.63 6.11
CA ALA A 344 27.84 -7.03 6.51
C ALA A 344 29.29 -7.54 6.45
N TRP A 345 30.18 -6.84 5.74
CA TRP A 345 31.62 -7.16 5.63
C TRP A 345 32.50 -6.33 6.57
N GLN A 346 31.93 -5.45 7.39
CA GLN A 346 32.73 -4.70 8.35
C GLN A 346 33.34 -5.65 9.39
N ASP A 347 34.67 -5.49 9.61
CA ASP A 347 35.41 -6.25 10.60
C ASP A 347 34.87 -5.95 12.01
N ARG A 348 34.54 -7.00 12.76
CA ARG A 348 34.05 -6.93 14.13
C ARG A 348 34.91 -7.75 15.09
N GLY A 349 36.11 -8.11 14.65
CA GLY A 349 37.13 -8.75 15.48
C GLY A 349 37.10 -10.27 15.55
N VAL A 350 36.09 -10.97 14.94
CA VAL A 350 36.04 -12.45 14.92
C VAL A 350 35.58 -12.93 13.55
N GLU A 351 34.26 -12.91 13.29
CA GLU A 351 33.64 -13.27 12.02
C GLU A 351 32.77 -12.11 11.54
N THR A 352 32.80 -11.83 10.23
CA THR A 352 31.88 -10.84 9.66
C THR A 352 30.44 -11.37 9.65
N ILE A 353 29.46 -10.49 9.48
CA ILE A 353 28.05 -10.90 9.32
C ILE A 353 27.89 -11.78 8.09
N ALA A 354 28.59 -11.44 7.00
CA ALA A 354 28.59 -12.23 5.75
C ALA A 354 29.16 -13.64 5.93
N ASP A 355 30.23 -13.80 6.72
CA ASP A 355 30.80 -15.12 7.02
C ASP A 355 29.83 -15.96 7.84
N GLN A 356 29.22 -15.38 8.88
CA GLN A 356 28.22 -16.07 9.67
C GLN A 356 26.99 -16.45 8.83
N PHE A 357 26.51 -15.54 8.01
CA PHE A 357 25.40 -15.84 7.09
C PHE A 357 25.74 -17.02 6.17
N GLN A 358 26.93 -17.00 5.51
CA GLN A 358 27.36 -18.10 4.66
C GLN A 358 27.45 -19.44 5.40
N LYS A 359 27.94 -19.41 6.64
CA LYS A 359 28.07 -20.59 7.49
C LYS A 359 26.72 -21.26 7.78
N TYR A 360 25.68 -20.48 8.10
CA TYR A 360 24.38 -21.01 8.51
C TYR A 360 23.40 -21.20 7.33
N SER A 361 23.46 -20.33 6.31
CA SER A 361 22.59 -20.44 5.14
C SER A 361 23.13 -21.38 4.06
N GLY A 362 24.46 -21.54 3.98
CA GLY A 362 25.13 -22.24 2.88
C GLY A 362 25.20 -21.44 1.58
N LEU A 363 24.70 -20.20 1.55
CA LEU A 363 24.75 -19.29 0.41
C LEU A 363 25.94 -18.35 0.57
N ALA A 364 26.71 -18.13 -0.52
CA ALA A 364 27.80 -17.17 -0.55
C ALA A 364 27.25 -15.79 -0.96
N PRO A 365 27.16 -14.81 -0.03
CA PRO A 365 26.65 -13.50 -0.35
C PRO A 365 27.67 -12.66 -1.12
N SER A 366 27.18 -11.80 -2.03
CA SER A 366 27.93 -10.74 -2.67
C SER A 366 27.65 -9.41 -1.98
N SER A 367 28.65 -8.53 -1.88
CA SER A 367 28.45 -7.20 -1.32
C SER A 367 27.71 -6.28 -2.29
N SER A 368 26.67 -5.61 -1.82
CA SER A 368 26.08 -4.50 -2.56
C SER A 368 27.06 -3.34 -2.64
N ASN A 369 27.08 -2.65 -3.78
CA ASN A 369 27.94 -1.48 -3.96
C ASN A 369 27.37 -0.27 -3.18
N ASN A 370 28.15 0.23 -2.22
CA ASN A 370 27.86 1.42 -1.42
C ASN A 370 28.81 2.59 -1.71
N SER A 371 29.47 2.62 -2.89
CA SER A 371 30.32 3.75 -3.30
C SER A 371 29.51 5.06 -3.40
N PRO A 372 30.15 6.23 -3.27
CA PRO A 372 29.48 7.52 -3.48
C PRO A 372 28.69 7.55 -4.80
N GLY A 373 27.47 8.06 -4.78
CA GLY A 373 26.55 8.08 -5.91
C GLY A 373 25.80 6.77 -6.16
N SER A 374 26.15 5.67 -5.46
CA SER A 374 25.49 4.38 -5.65
C SER A 374 24.04 4.37 -5.14
N ARG A 375 23.68 5.26 -4.19
CA ARG A 375 22.32 5.40 -3.67
C ARG A 375 21.41 6.01 -4.75
N VAL A 376 21.79 7.16 -5.30
CA VAL A 376 21.06 7.83 -6.38
C VAL A 376 20.92 6.94 -7.63
N SER A 377 22.02 6.32 -8.07
CA SER A 377 21.96 5.39 -9.23
C SER A 377 21.07 4.17 -8.96
N GLY A 378 20.98 3.73 -7.72
CA GLY A 378 20.09 2.63 -7.34
C GLY A 378 18.63 3.05 -7.31
N ILE A 379 18.32 4.28 -6.86
CA ILE A 379 16.96 4.86 -6.92
C ILE A 379 16.53 4.98 -8.37
N GLN A 380 17.40 5.52 -9.24
CA GLN A 380 17.11 5.61 -10.67
C GLN A 380 16.82 4.23 -11.30
N LEU A 381 17.55 3.21 -10.87
CA LEU A 381 17.31 1.85 -11.33
C LEU A 381 15.95 1.30 -10.83
N ILE A 382 15.51 1.64 -9.60
CA ILE A 382 14.16 1.30 -9.13
C ILE A 382 13.12 1.93 -10.05
N HIS A 383 13.25 3.22 -10.42
CA HIS A 383 12.36 3.86 -11.40
C HIS A 383 12.30 3.09 -12.72
N ASP A 384 13.47 2.66 -13.24
CA ASP A 384 13.52 1.90 -14.48
C ASP A 384 12.81 0.54 -14.38
N PHE A 385 12.84 -0.09 -13.20
CA PHE A 385 12.13 -1.35 -12.94
C PHE A 385 10.63 -1.15 -12.70
N LEU A 386 10.24 -0.05 -12.09
CA LEU A 386 8.82 0.29 -11.87
C LEU A 386 8.16 0.86 -13.14
N ARG A 387 8.92 1.20 -14.18
CA ARG A 387 8.40 1.77 -15.42
C ARG A 387 7.42 0.82 -16.10
N TRP A 388 6.37 1.41 -16.63
CA TRP A 388 5.36 0.73 -17.43
C TRP A 388 5.82 0.58 -18.88
N GLU A 389 5.74 -0.63 -19.41
CA GLU A 389 6.08 -0.95 -20.79
C GLU A 389 4.86 -1.47 -21.52
N GLN A 390 4.63 -0.99 -22.74
CA GLN A 390 3.57 -1.52 -23.59
C GLN A 390 3.95 -2.92 -24.08
N LYS A 391 3.11 -3.90 -23.79
CA LYS A 391 3.28 -5.28 -24.25
C LYS A 391 1.98 -5.81 -24.83
N THR A 392 2.10 -6.68 -25.81
CA THR A 392 0.99 -7.47 -26.31
C THR A 392 0.82 -8.68 -25.42
N LEU A 393 -0.27 -8.70 -24.66
CA LEU A 393 -0.67 -9.87 -23.88
C LEU A 393 -1.67 -10.68 -24.69
N LEU A 394 -1.51 -11.99 -24.65
CA LEU A 394 -2.57 -12.88 -25.07
C LEU A 394 -3.64 -12.86 -23.98
N LYS A 395 -4.85 -12.40 -24.31
CA LYS A 395 -6.00 -12.44 -23.43
C LYS A 395 -6.34 -13.90 -23.17
N THR A 396 -5.92 -14.43 -22.03
CA THR A 396 -6.29 -15.79 -21.64
C THR A 396 -7.78 -15.83 -21.33
N SER A 397 -8.51 -16.72 -22.02
CA SER A 397 -9.82 -17.12 -21.52
C SER A 397 -9.65 -17.64 -20.09
N GLU A 398 -10.67 -17.65 -19.26
CA GLU A 398 -10.70 -17.96 -17.81
C GLU A 398 -9.93 -19.23 -17.35
N LYS A 399 -9.24 -19.92 -18.24
CA LYS A 399 -8.43 -21.11 -17.97
C LYS A 399 -6.99 -20.83 -18.33
N PHE A 400 -6.13 -20.79 -17.31
CA PHE A 400 -4.69 -20.74 -17.51
C PHE A 400 -4.19 -21.88 -18.39
N TYR A 401 -3.40 -21.55 -19.41
CA TYR A 401 -2.68 -22.53 -20.19
C TYR A 401 -1.58 -23.16 -19.32
N ASP A 402 -1.82 -24.41 -18.90
CA ASP A 402 -0.89 -25.17 -18.08
C ASP A 402 0.21 -25.77 -18.97
N LEU A 403 1.41 -25.26 -18.79
CA LEU A 403 2.58 -25.63 -19.58
C LEU A 403 3.09 -27.06 -19.27
N GLU A 404 2.96 -27.50 -18.02
CA GLU A 404 3.30 -28.88 -17.64
C GLU A 404 2.33 -29.86 -18.27
N LYS A 405 1.04 -29.53 -18.25
CA LYS A 405 -0.01 -30.28 -18.90
C LYS A 405 0.16 -30.30 -20.43
N ALA A 406 0.56 -29.18 -21.03
CA ALA A 406 0.89 -29.13 -22.46
C ALA A 406 2.08 -30.04 -22.80
N GLY A 407 3.14 -29.99 -22.00
CA GLY A 407 4.29 -30.89 -22.14
C GLY A 407 3.93 -32.36 -21.94
N TYR A 408 3.06 -32.67 -20.97
CA TYR A 408 2.53 -34.02 -20.78
C TYR A 408 1.73 -34.50 -21.99
N ILE A 409 0.82 -33.65 -22.50
CA ILE A 409 -0.02 -33.99 -23.69
C ILE A 409 0.85 -34.25 -24.91
N LEU A 410 1.84 -33.38 -25.17
CA LEU A 410 2.76 -33.58 -26.28
C LEU A 410 3.52 -34.89 -26.20
N ARG A 411 4.05 -35.24 -25.04
CA ARG A 411 4.83 -36.49 -24.85
C ARG A 411 3.98 -37.75 -24.94
N ASN A 412 2.75 -37.73 -24.45
CA ASN A 412 1.93 -38.92 -24.28
C ASN A 412 0.81 -39.06 -25.33
N HIS A 413 0.37 -37.96 -25.94
CA HIS A 413 -0.78 -37.92 -26.83
C HIS A 413 -0.48 -37.32 -28.21
N GLY A 414 0.76 -36.85 -28.43
CA GLY A 414 1.26 -36.34 -29.70
C GLY A 414 0.82 -34.91 -30.06
N PRO A 415 1.35 -34.38 -31.19
CA PRO A 415 1.20 -33.00 -31.58
C PRO A 415 -0.25 -32.58 -31.89
N GLU A 416 -1.08 -33.47 -32.47
CA GLU A 416 -2.47 -33.16 -32.74
C GLU A 416 -3.30 -32.89 -31.47
N SER A 417 -3.04 -33.64 -30.41
CA SER A 417 -3.70 -33.45 -29.12
C SER A 417 -3.23 -32.17 -28.44
N LEU A 418 -1.97 -31.80 -28.62
CA LEU A 418 -1.45 -30.53 -28.17
C LEU A 418 -2.10 -29.35 -28.91
N GLU A 419 -2.30 -29.43 -30.23
CA GLU A 419 -2.99 -28.37 -30.99
C GLU A 419 -4.45 -28.20 -30.52
N LYS A 420 -5.18 -29.29 -30.30
CA LYS A 420 -6.53 -29.23 -29.71
C LYS A 420 -6.52 -28.58 -28.31
N TYR A 421 -5.50 -28.88 -27.50
CA TYR A 421 -5.32 -28.24 -26.19
C TYR A 421 -5.02 -26.74 -26.32
N LYS A 422 -4.17 -26.34 -27.28
CA LYS A 422 -3.89 -24.93 -27.58
C LYS A 422 -5.14 -24.19 -28.12
N ASP A 423 -5.95 -24.84 -28.94
CA ASP A 423 -7.17 -24.22 -29.49
C ASP A 423 -8.19 -23.84 -28.39
N LEU A 424 -8.18 -24.53 -27.26
CA LEU A 424 -8.98 -24.16 -26.07
C LEU A 424 -8.59 -22.82 -25.46
N PHE A 425 -7.42 -22.30 -25.81
CA PHE A 425 -6.83 -21.08 -25.26
C PHE A 425 -6.46 -20.06 -26.35
N ARG A 426 -7.05 -20.18 -27.55
CA ARG A 426 -6.89 -19.16 -28.59
C ARG A 426 -7.47 -17.84 -28.13
N ASN A 427 -6.60 -16.82 -28.06
CA ASN A 427 -6.84 -15.58 -27.40
C ASN A 427 -6.78 -14.41 -28.35
N GLU A 428 -7.57 -13.39 -28.03
CA GLU A 428 -7.41 -12.07 -28.63
C GLU A 428 -6.13 -11.42 -28.08
N GLU A 429 -5.35 -10.81 -28.96
CA GLU A 429 -4.19 -10.03 -28.57
C GLU A 429 -4.66 -8.70 -28.00
N GLU A 430 -4.27 -8.41 -26.77
CA GLU A 430 -4.53 -7.13 -26.12
C GLU A 430 -3.21 -6.41 -25.86
N GLN A 431 -3.09 -5.18 -26.34
CA GLN A 431 -1.98 -4.33 -25.97
C GLN A 431 -2.26 -3.69 -24.62
N THR A 432 -1.40 -3.95 -23.67
CA THR A 432 -1.51 -3.39 -22.33
C THR A 432 -0.17 -2.92 -21.82
N ASN A 433 -0.18 -1.94 -20.91
CA ASN A 433 1.02 -1.51 -20.21
C ASN A 433 1.22 -2.40 -18.98
N ILE A 434 2.40 -2.98 -18.84
CA ILE A 434 2.77 -3.82 -17.70
C ILE A 434 4.08 -3.30 -17.10
N PRO A 435 4.19 -3.19 -15.77
CA PRO A 435 5.45 -2.81 -15.14
C PRO A 435 6.48 -3.95 -15.25
N ARG A 436 7.75 -3.59 -15.34
CA ARG A 436 8.83 -4.58 -15.39
C ARG A 436 9.03 -5.28 -14.06
N LEU A 437 8.81 -4.60 -12.94
CA LEU A 437 8.82 -5.16 -11.58
C LEU A 437 7.40 -5.37 -11.10
N GLN A 438 7.09 -6.59 -10.67
CA GLN A 438 5.83 -6.92 -10.01
C GLN A 438 6.11 -7.60 -8.67
N ILE A 439 5.21 -7.41 -7.73
CA ILE A 439 5.34 -7.83 -6.34
C ILE A 439 4.12 -8.65 -5.97
N PHE A 440 4.31 -9.83 -5.40
CA PHE A 440 3.19 -10.62 -4.89
C PHE A 440 2.53 -9.91 -3.70
N ASN A 441 1.23 -9.90 -3.65
CA ASN A 441 0.44 -9.25 -2.59
C ASN A 441 0.71 -9.81 -1.18
N THR A 442 1.50 -10.89 -1.08
CA THR A 442 2.00 -11.46 0.19
C THR A 442 3.26 -10.75 0.72
N CYS A 443 3.90 -9.89 -0.07
CA CYS A 443 5.11 -9.13 0.29
C CYS A 443 4.72 -7.75 0.84
N ASN A 444 4.05 -7.74 2.00
CA ASN A 444 3.39 -6.55 2.53
C ASN A 444 4.36 -5.45 2.96
N VAL A 445 5.57 -5.80 3.44
CA VAL A 445 6.50 -4.80 3.99
C VAL A 445 7.00 -3.88 2.87
N ILE A 446 7.46 -4.45 1.75
CA ILE A 446 7.93 -3.64 0.62
C ILE A 446 6.78 -2.89 -0.09
N ILE A 447 5.59 -3.50 -0.18
CA ILE A 447 4.40 -2.85 -0.76
C ILE A 447 4.01 -1.60 0.04
N ASP A 448 4.09 -1.66 1.36
CA ASP A 448 3.79 -0.53 2.24
C ASP A 448 4.91 0.52 2.25
N THR A 449 6.17 0.10 2.02
CA THR A 449 7.34 0.99 2.11
C THR A 449 7.52 1.84 0.86
N ILE A 450 7.33 1.29 -0.35
CA ILE A 450 7.56 2.04 -1.60
C ILE A 450 6.75 3.36 -1.65
N PRO A 451 5.44 3.37 -1.35
CA PRO A 451 4.64 4.59 -1.47
C PRO A 451 5.02 5.72 -0.49
N VAL A 452 5.55 5.37 0.68
CA VAL A 452 5.87 6.36 1.74
C VAL A 452 7.24 7.02 1.57
N CYS A 453 8.03 6.56 0.59
CA CYS A 453 9.31 7.18 0.26
C CYS A 453 9.09 8.58 -0.33
N ILE A 454 9.53 9.61 0.38
CA ILE A 454 9.48 11.01 -0.07
C ILE A 454 10.89 11.53 -0.35
N HIS A 455 10.98 12.54 -1.22
CA HIS A 455 12.26 13.17 -1.54
C HIS A 455 12.90 13.81 -0.30
N ASP A 456 14.22 13.68 -0.19
CA ASP A 456 14.99 14.39 0.84
C ASP A 456 14.94 15.90 0.62
N ASP A 457 14.83 16.67 1.70
CA ASP A 457 14.68 18.11 1.64
C ASP A 457 15.92 18.83 1.07
N LYS A 458 17.11 18.24 1.24
CA LYS A 458 18.41 18.79 0.82
C LYS A 458 18.88 18.23 -0.51
N ASN A 459 18.62 16.95 -0.75
CA ASN A 459 18.98 16.26 -1.98
C ASN A 459 17.74 15.64 -2.63
N LYS A 460 17.13 16.35 -3.56
CA LYS A 460 15.91 15.93 -4.25
C LYS A 460 16.03 14.63 -5.07
N GLU A 461 17.24 14.14 -5.30
CA GLU A 461 17.49 12.87 -6.00
C GLU A 461 17.58 11.69 -5.01
N ASP A 462 17.50 11.95 -3.71
CA ASP A 462 17.57 10.95 -2.65
C ASP A 462 16.24 10.80 -1.92
N ILE A 463 16.14 9.73 -1.14
CA ILE A 463 15.00 9.44 -0.27
C ILE A 463 15.31 9.97 1.12
N LYS A 464 14.36 10.69 1.71
CA LYS A 464 14.41 11.14 3.11
C LYS A 464 14.41 9.92 4.03
N GLU A 465 15.39 9.83 4.91
CA GLU A 465 15.46 8.75 5.90
C GLU A 465 14.25 8.77 6.85
N PHE A 466 13.69 7.61 7.11
CA PHE A 466 12.60 7.40 8.05
C PHE A 466 12.74 6.05 8.77
N ASP A 467 12.12 5.91 9.92
CA ASP A 467 12.14 4.65 10.67
C ASP A 467 11.42 3.55 9.89
N GLY A 468 12.14 2.47 9.54
CA GLY A 468 11.64 1.37 8.72
C GLY A 468 11.91 1.52 7.22
N ASP A 469 12.94 2.27 6.80
CA ASP A 469 13.36 2.40 5.40
C ASP A 469 14.24 1.24 4.88
N ASP A 470 14.64 0.30 5.76
CA ASP A 470 15.42 -0.89 5.39
C ASP A 470 14.88 -1.64 4.14
N PRO A 471 13.55 -1.82 3.93
CA PRO A 471 13.04 -2.51 2.74
C PRO A 471 13.32 -1.80 1.42
N ILE A 472 13.34 -0.47 1.40
CA ILE A 472 13.65 0.27 0.16
C ILE A 472 15.14 0.21 -0.16
N ASP A 473 16.01 0.25 0.85
CA ASP A 473 17.43 0.03 0.66
C ASP A 473 17.70 -1.41 0.17
N ASN A 474 17.00 -2.39 0.71
CA ASN A 474 17.07 -3.76 0.25
C ASN A 474 16.56 -3.93 -1.21
N LEU A 475 15.48 -3.23 -1.59
CA LEU A 475 15.01 -3.20 -2.98
C LEU A 475 16.08 -2.63 -3.92
N ARG A 476 16.78 -1.58 -3.50
CA ARG A 476 17.90 -0.99 -4.24
C ARG A 476 19.04 -2.00 -4.45
N TYR A 477 19.36 -2.82 -3.44
CA TYR A 477 20.36 -3.90 -3.59
C TYR A 477 19.86 -4.98 -4.55
N LEU A 478 18.60 -5.37 -4.43
CA LEU A 478 17.97 -6.37 -5.28
C LEU A 478 18.02 -6.00 -6.75
N VAL A 479 17.54 -4.79 -7.12
CA VAL A 479 17.49 -4.37 -8.53
C VAL A 479 18.90 -4.21 -9.11
N LYS A 480 19.88 -3.78 -8.32
CA LYS A 480 21.30 -3.74 -8.75
C LYS A 480 21.85 -5.14 -9.01
N ALA A 481 21.59 -6.08 -8.11
CA ALA A 481 22.04 -7.47 -8.27
C ALA A 481 21.43 -8.12 -9.52
N ILE A 482 20.13 -7.88 -9.77
CA ILE A 482 19.44 -8.35 -10.97
C ILE A 482 20.01 -7.70 -12.21
N ASN A 483 20.19 -6.38 -12.21
CA ASN A 483 20.74 -5.66 -13.34
C ASN A 483 22.16 -6.14 -13.70
N ASN A 484 23.00 -6.38 -12.70
CA ASN A 484 24.34 -6.93 -12.89
C ASN A 484 24.30 -8.37 -13.39
N TYR A 485 23.34 -9.18 -12.94
CA TYR A 485 23.15 -10.54 -13.43
C TYR A 485 22.71 -10.56 -14.90
N VAL A 486 21.76 -9.70 -15.26
CA VAL A 486 21.20 -9.65 -16.62
C VAL A 486 22.17 -8.99 -17.62
N TYR A 487 22.87 -7.93 -17.21
CA TYR A 487 23.68 -7.09 -18.11
C TYR A 487 25.19 -7.06 -17.78
N GLY A 488 25.60 -7.69 -16.70
CA GLY A 488 26.97 -7.55 -16.15
C GLY A 488 28.04 -8.44 -16.78
N SER A 489 27.68 -9.48 -17.53
CA SER A 489 28.66 -10.33 -18.25
C SER A 489 28.20 -10.65 -19.66
N THR A 490 29.14 -10.70 -20.61
CA THR A 490 28.85 -11.02 -22.02
C THR A 490 28.11 -12.37 -22.16
N ALA A 491 28.52 -13.37 -21.39
CA ALA A 491 27.89 -14.71 -21.42
C ALA A 491 26.45 -14.71 -20.87
N VAL A 492 26.17 -13.90 -19.83
CA VAL A 492 24.83 -13.74 -19.27
C VAL A 492 23.95 -12.92 -20.20
N MET A 493 24.51 -11.85 -20.81
CA MET A 493 23.82 -11.06 -21.84
C MET A 493 23.46 -11.93 -23.06
N GLU A 494 24.38 -12.76 -23.55
CA GLU A 494 24.12 -13.69 -24.65
C GLU A 494 23.02 -14.69 -24.30
N LYS A 495 23.05 -15.26 -23.09
CA LYS A 495 22.01 -16.17 -22.61
C LYS A 495 20.67 -15.45 -22.50
N HIS A 496 20.66 -14.25 -21.92
CA HIS A 496 19.43 -13.46 -21.77
C HIS A 496 18.85 -13.05 -23.13
N LYS A 497 19.70 -12.60 -24.05
CA LYS A 497 19.30 -12.30 -25.43
C LYS A 497 18.73 -13.53 -26.14
N ALA A 498 19.35 -14.70 -25.97
CA ALA A 498 18.85 -15.95 -26.55
C ALA A 498 17.49 -16.38 -25.94
N ILE A 499 17.26 -16.09 -24.66
CA ILE A 499 15.95 -16.28 -24.02
C ILE A 499 14.92 -15.31 -24.58
N GLN A 500 15.25 -14.01 -24.68
CA GLN A 500 14.37 -12.99 -25.27
C GLN A 500 13.99 -13.34 -26.72
N GLU A 501 14.95 -13.74 -27.54
CA GLU A 501 14.72 -14.19 -28.89
C GLU A 501 13.80 -15.43 -28.94
N ALA A 502 13.95 -16.36 -27.99
CA ALA A 502 13.08 -17.54 -27.89
C ALA A 502 11.65 -17.16 -27.51
N VAL A 503 11.46 -16.19 -26.59
CA VAL A 503 10.16 -15.64 -26.21
C VAL A 503 9.52 -14.90 -27.38
N ALA A 504 10.24 -13.97 -28.02
CA ALA A 504 9.74 -13.22 -29.17
C ALA A 504 9.32 -14.16 -30.32
N ARG A 505 10.08 -15.25 -30.51
CA ARG A 505 9.72 -16.27 -31.51
C ARG A 505 8.50 -17.06 -31.09
N LEU A 506 8.35 -17.38 -29.82
CA LEU A 506 7.13 -18.00 -29.28
C LEU A 506 5.92 -17.09 -29.52
N GLU A 507 6.04 -15.81 -29.20
CA GLU A 507 5.00 -14.81 -29.40
C GLU A 507 4.59 -14.69 -30.88
N SER A 508 5.58 -14.70 -31.80
CA SER A 508 5.35 -14.56 -33.24
C SER A 508 4.84 -15.83 -33.92
N THR A 509 5.35 -17.02 -33.52
CA THR A 509 5.05 -18.30 -34.17
C THR A 509 4.04 -19.15 -33.38
N LYS A 510 3.82 -18.80 -32.09
CA LYS A 510 3.05 -19.58 -31.10
C LYS A 510 3.56 -21.05 -30.97
N ASP A 511 4.80 -21.32 -31.40
CA ASP A 511 5.45 -22.63 -31.35
C ASP A 511 6.15 -22.87 -30.01
N GLN A 512 5.37 -23.33 -29.05
CA GLN A 512 5.82 -23.62 -27.68
C GLN A 512 6.83 -24.78 -27.63
N THR A 513 6.71 -25.75 -28.54
CA THR A 513 7.62 -26.92 -28.57
C THR A 513 9.04 -26.49 -28.88
N SER A 514 9.21 -25.61 -29.84
CA SER A 514 10.53 -25.05 -30.17
C SER A 514 11.08 -24.16 -29.06
N PHE A 515 10.21 -23.44 -28.36
CA PHE A 515 10.57 -22.65 -27.18
C PHE A 515 11.14 -23.53 -26.06
N TYR A 516 10.41 -24.60 -25.67
CA TYR A 516 10.90 -25.50 -24.59
C TYR A 516 12.19 -26.19 -24.95
N ARG A 517 12.35 -26.70 -26.17
CA ARG A 517 13.62 -27.31 -26.60
C ARG A 517 14.77 -26.31 -26.57
N ARG A 518 14.51 -25.04 -26.84
CA ARG A 518 15.54 -23.99 -26.80
C ARG A 518 15.87 -23.63 -25.36
N MET A 519 14.89 -23.57 -24.47
CA MET A 519 15.08 -23.33 -23.04
C MET A 519 15.88 -24.47 -22.40
N GLU A 520 15.54 -25.74 -22.65
CA GLU A 520 16.31 -26.90 -22.18
C GLU A 520 17.80 -26.83 -22.62
N ARG A 521 18.07 -26.43 -23.86
CA ARG A 521 19.46 -26.26 -24.33
C ARG A 521 20.20 -25.11 -23.65
N LEU A 522 19.50 -24.08 -23.23
CA LEU A 522 20.07 -22.94 -22.50
C LEU A 522 20.31 -23.29 -21.02
N GLU A 523 19.55 -24.24 -20.49
CA GLU A 523 19.67 -24.75 -19.11
C GLU A 523 20.68 -25.90 -18.98
N GLU A 524 20.96 -26.63 -20.05
CA GLU A 524 22.02 -27.63 -19.98
C GLU A 524 23.31 -26.97 -19.47
N PRO A 525 23.84 -27.37 -18.31
CA PRO A 525 25.06 -26.81 -17.80
C PRO A 525 26.13 -27.10 -18.85
N LYS A 526 26.59 -26.08 -19.57
CA LYS A 526 27.87 -26.18 -20.26
C LYS A 526 28.81 -26.75 -19.20
N LYS A 527 29.37 -27.96 -19.44
CA LYS A 527 30.28 -28.65 -18.56
C LYS A 527 31.43 -27.71 -18.21
N TYR A 528 31.22 -26.81 -17.29
CA TYR A 528 32.29 -26.13 -16.58
C TYR A 528 32.83 -27.17 -15.61
N GLY A 529 33.81 -27.94 -16.15
CA GLY A 529 34.57 -28.83 -15.35
C GLY A 529 35.22 -28.11 -14.20
N ALA A 530 35.19 -28.76 -13.05
CA ALA A 530 36.03 -28.60 -11.89
C ALA A 530 35.47 -28.00 -10.60
N VAL A 531 34.41 -27.17 -10.58
CA VAL A 531 33.98 -26.58 -9.29
C VAL A 531 33.02 -27.48 -8.51
N ARG A 532 32.22 -28.33 -9.15
CA ARG A 532 31.31 -29.25 -8.45
C ARG A 532 32.01 -30.52 -7.86
N LYS A 533 33.21 -30.90 -8.35
CA LYS A 533 33.93 -32.05 -7.82
C LYS A 533 34.65 -31.80 -6.49
N SER A 534 34.89 -30.55 -6.11
CA SER A 534 35.54 -30.24 -4.83
C SER A 534 34.58 -30.28 -3.63
N PHE A 535 33.30 -30.05 -3.83
CA PHE A 535 32.29 -30.05 -2.75
C PHE A 535 31.86 -31.47 -2.34
N LEU A 536 31.83 -32.42 -3.28
CA LEU A 536 31.48 -33.82 -2.99
C LEU A 536 32.64 -34.64 -2.38
N LYS A 537 33.91 -34.24 -2.60
CA LYS A 537 35.09 -34.94 -2.04
C LYS A 537 35.40 -34.56 -0.59
N ARG A 538 34.83 -33.49 -0.03
CA ARG A 538 35.01 -33.14 1.39
C ARG A 538 34.04 -33.83 2.36
N ARG A 539 33.01 -34.52 1.86
CA ARG A 539 32.05 -35.25 2.71
C ARG A 539 32.40 -36.71 3.04
N VAL A 540 33.54 -37.23 2.54
CA VAL A 540 33.92 -38.64 2.76
C VAL A 540 35.23 -38.76 3.54
N ARG A 541 35.57 -37.81 4.41
CA ARG A 541 36.67 -38.00 5.38
C ARG A 541 36.31 -37.37 6.74
N VAL A 542 35.31 -37.88 7.39
CA VAL A 542 35.22 -37.97 8.87
C VAL A 542 34.35 -39.20 9.14
N ALA A 543 34.99 -40.32 9.32
CA ALA A 543 34.53 -41.42 10.17
C ALA A 543 35.55 -41.51 11.27
#